data_693aa313e201bd2698578c166f859acc
#
_entry.id   693aa313e201bd2698578c166f859acc
#
_cell.length_a   1.000
_cell.length_b   1.000
_cell.length_c   1.000
_cell.angle_alpha   90.00
_cell.angle_beta   90.00
_cell.angle_gamma   90.00
#
_symmetry.space_group_name_H-M   'P 1'
#
loop_
_entity.id
_entity.type
_entity.pdbx_description
1 polymer ?
#
loop_
_entity_poly.entity_id
_entity_poly.type
_entity_poly.pdbx_seq_one_letter_code
_entity_poly.pdbx_strand_id
1 'polypeptide(L)'
;MDYAIMNFVQQNLHTAFTDVFFPIVTTLGNHGLVWLCLIAALLLTKKYRRCGGMLLLTLAATFLLGEFILKPIIARPRPFVDNPNVLLLIPPPSGYSCPSNHSSSSFAVATMLCFHHKKAGIAALVLAFLIAFSRIFLFVHYPTDVIFGAILGILCSVLLYKGSQAWQHKYSKKYF
;
A
#
# COMPACT_ATOMS: atom_id res chain seq x y z
N MET A 1 -13.48 9.41 15.62
CA MET A 1 -12.17 8.76 15.85
C MET A 1 -11.15 9.24 14.83
N ASP A 2 -11.41 9.20 13.51
CA ASP A 2 -10.48 9.65 12.46
C ASP A 2 -9.95 11.07 12.69
N TYR A 3 -10.82 12.05 12.84
CA TYR A 3 -10.43 13.45 13.09
C TYR A 3 -9.62 13.66 14.37
N ALA A 4 -9.89 12.91 15.44
CA ALA A 4 -9.10 13.01 16.68
C ALA A 4 -7.64 12.61 16.44
N ILE A 5 -7.40 11.52 15.69
CA ILE A 5 -6.05 11.07 15.32
C ILE A 5 -5.39 12.07 14.37
N MET A 6 -6.11 12.53 13.35
CA MET A 6 -5.58 13.48 12.38
C MET A 6 -5.22 14.81 13.02
N ASN A 7 -6.09 15.35 13.89
CA ASN A 7 -5.81 16.59 14.60
C ASN A 7 -4.63 16.44 15.55
N PHE A 8 -4.52 15.30 16.25
CA PHE A 8 -3.34 15.00 17.07
C PHE A 8 -2.05 15.02 16.23
N VAL A 9 -2.06 14.40 15.06
CA VAL A 9 -0.91 14.40 14.14
C VAL A 9 -0.57 15.82 13.69
N GLN A 10 -1.58 16.61 13.27
CA GLN A 10 -1.38 17.98 12.80
C GLN A 10 -0.83 18.90 13.89
N GLN A 11 -1.26 18.72 15.15
CA GLN A 11 -0.84 19.60 16.24
C GLN A 11 0.50 19.22 16.89
N ASN A 12 0.90 17.93 16.82
CA ASN A 12 1.99 17.44 17.63
C ASN A 12 3.17 16.83 16.83
N LEU A 13 2.97 16.45 15.56
CA LEU A 13 4.00 15.72 14.80
C LEU A 13 4.63 16.56 13.67
N HIS A 14 4.15 17.77 13.41
CA HIS A 14 4.72 18.66 12.43
C HIS A 14 5.95 19.38 12.98
N THR A 15 7.07 19.17 12.34
CA THR A 15 8.36 19.80 12.60
C THR A 15 9.06 20.09 11.27
N ALA A 16 10.08 20.94 11.24
CA ALA A 16 10.86 21.22 10.03
C ALA A 16 11.42 19.92 9.38
N PHE A 17 11.74 18.91 10.18
CA PHE A 17 12.22 17.61 9.68
C PHE A 17 11.06 16.77 9.10
N THR A 18 9.98 16.59 9.83
CA THR A 18 8.86 15.70 9.41
C THR A 18 8.13 16.27 8.19
N ASP A 19 8.05 17.60 8.07
CA ASP A 19 7.42 18.31 6.95
C ASP A 19 8.19 18.17 5.63
N VAL A 20 9.47 17.81 5.69
CA VAL A 20 10.27 17.42 4.53
C VAL A 20 10.29 15.90 4.33
N PHE A 21 10.41 15.16 5.43
CA PHE A 21 10.54 13.70 5.41
C PHE A 21 9.32 12.98 4.84
N PHE A 22 8.11 13.28 5.34
CA PHE A 22 6.90 12.56 4.89
C PHE A 22 6.47 12.86 3.45
N PRO A 23 6.60 14.07 2.91
CA PRO A 23 6.46 14.28 1.46
C PRO A 23 7.42 13.45 0.61
N ILE A 24 8.68 13.27 1.05
CA ILE A 24 9.64 12.40 0.34
C ILE A 24 9.20 10.93 0.45
N VAL A 25 8.86 10.45 1.65
CA VAL A 25 8.42 9.07 1.87
C VAL A 25 7.19 8.73 1.04
N THR A 26 6.20 9.64 0.97
CA THR A 26 4.98 9.39 0.19
C THR A 26 5.26 9.25 -1.30
N THR A 27 6.27 9.96 -1.86
CA THR A 27 6.61 9.85 -3.29
C THR A 27 7.05 8.44 -3.68
N LEU A 28 7.67 7.68 -2.76
CA LEU A 28 8.04 6.28 -2.99
C LEU A 28 6.81 5.41 -3.27
N GLY A 29 5.67 5.76 -2.68
CA GLY A 29 4.39 5.09 -2.89
C GLY A 29 3.60 5.59 -4.10
N ASN A 30 3.95 6.73 -4.70
CA ASN A 30 3.25 7.30 -5.85
C ASN A 30 3.29 6.32 -7.02
N HIS A 31 2.11 5.99 -7.57
CA HIS A 31 1.95 4.99 -8.64
C HIS A 31 2.58 3.62 -8.31
N GLY A 32 2.88 3.36 -7.03
CA GLY A 32 3.58 2.15 -6.61
C GLY A 32 5.06 2.09 -7.03
N LEU A 33 5.70 3.25 -7.27
CA LEU A 33 7.02 3.37 -7.89
C LEU A 33 8.08 2.46 -7.25
N VAL A 34 8.28 2.56 -5.94
CA VAL A 34 9.29 1.74 -5.24
C VAL A 34 9.01 0.24 -5.40
N TRP A 35 7.74 -0.15 -5.40
CA TRP A 35 7.34 -1.54 -5.55
C TRP A 35 7.53 -2.04 -6.98
N LEU A 36 7.22 -1.21 -7.98
CA LEU A 36 7.48 -1.54 -9.39
C LEU A 36 8.97 -1.67 -9.67
N CYS A 37 9.82 -0.80 -9.12
CA CYS A 37 11.27 -0.93 -9.21
C CYS A 37 11.77 -2.24 -8.59
N LEU A 38 11.29 -2.60 -7.40
CA LEU A 38 11.62 -3.87 -6.75
C LEU A 38 11.17 -5.07 -7.59
N ILE A 39 9.93 -5.04 -8.08
CA ILE A 39 9.37 -6.09 -8.94
C ILE A 39 10.21 -6.25 -10.21
N ALA A 40 10.56 -5.16 -10.88
CA ALA A 40 11.39 -5.19 -12.07
C ALA A 40 12.77 -5.84 -11.78
N ALA A 41 13.44 -5.45 -10.70
CA ALA A 41 14.71 -6.04 -10.29
C ALA A 41 14.61 -7.56 -10.04
N LEU A 42 13.52 -8.01 -9.38
CA LEU A 42 13.29 -9.43 -9.14
C LEU A 42 12.97 -10.20 -10.42
N LEU A 43 12.20 -9.62 -11.35
CA LEU A 43 11.86 -10.24 -12.63
C LEU A 43 13.07 -10.41 -13.55
N LEU A 44 14.01 -9.46 -13.54
CA LEU A 44 15.25 -9.51 -14.30
C LEU A 44 16.22 -10.58 -13.75
N THR A 45 16.10 -10.94 -12.48
CA THR A 45 16.96 -11.94 -11.82
C THR A 45 16.33 -13.32 -11.92
N LYS A 46 16.93 -14.24 -12.69
CA LYS A 46 16.41 -15.61 -12.93
C LYS A 46 15.97 -16.33 -11.64
N LYS A 47 16.78 -16.24 -10.57
CA LYS A 47 16.53 -16.86 -9.26
C LYS A 47 15.25 -16.35 -8.58
N TYR A 48 14.89 -15.08 -8.77
CA TYR A 48 13.78 -14.43 -8.05
C TYR A 48 12.58 -14.12 -8.94
N ARG A 49 12.60 -14.50 -10.21
CA ARG A 49 11.55 -14.18 -11.20
C ARG A 49 10.15 -14.63 -10.76
N ARG A 50 10.04 -15.80 -10.13
CA ARG A 50 8.75 -16.28 -9.61
C ARG A 50 8.21 -15.38 -8.49
N CYS A 51 9.07 -14.96 -7.56
CA CYS A 51 8.71 -14.00 -6.52
C CYS A 51 8.24 -12.68 -7.17
N GLY A 52 9.03 -12.12 -8.10
CA GLY A 52 8.66 -10.91 -8.83
C GLY A 52 7.31 -11.00 -9.53
N GLY A 53 7.01 -12.14 -10.17
CA GLY A 53 5.70 -12.39 -10.80
C GLY A 53 4.53 -12.41 -9.80
N MET A 54 4.73 -13.02 -8.62
CA MET A 54 3.72 -13.03 -7.56
C MET A 54 3.50 -11.64 -6.97
N LEU A 55 4.57 -10.86 -6.77
CA LEU A 55 4.45 -9.47 -6.32
C LEU A 55 3.68 -8.63 -7.34
N LEU A 56 3.98 -8.76 -8.63
CA LEU A 56 3.28 -8.04 -9.70
C LEU A 56 1.80 -8.38 -9.74
N LEU A 57 1.47 -9.68 -9.70
CA LEU A 57 0.08 -10.14 -9.68
C LEU A 57 -0.68 -9.59 -8.47
N THR A 58 -0.04 -9.60 -7.29
CA THR A 58 -0.65 -9.10 -6.06
C THR A 58 -0.88 -7.60 -6.12
N LEU A 59 0.12 -6.85 -6.59
CA LEU A 59 0.01 -5.40 -6.77
C LEU A 59 -1.13 -5.04 -7.74
N ALA A 60 -1.18 -5.71 -8.90
CA ALA A 60 -2.21 -5.49 -9.91
C ALA A 60 -3.61 -5.84 -9.37
N ALA A 61 -3.79 -7.00 -8.73
CA ALA A 61 -5.08 -7.40 -8.16
C ALA A 61 -5.56 -6.40 -7.10
N THR A 62 -4.66 -5.99 -6.20
CA THR A 62 -4.99 -5.04 -5.12
C THR A 62 -5.35 -3.66 -5.69
N PHE A 63 -4.63 -3.20 -6.71
CA PHE A 63 -4.92 -1.92 -7.37
C PHE A 63 -6.27 -1.95 -8.11
N LEU A 64 -6.54 -3.01 -8.87
CA LEU A 64 -7.80 -3.16 -9.61
C LEU A 64 -8.99 -3.20 -8.65
N LEU A 65 -8.92 -3.98 -7.57
CA LEU A 65 -9.96 -4.04 -6.55
C LEU A 65 -10.15 -2.69 -5.83
N GLY A 66 -9.05 -2.05 -5.42
CA GLY A 66 -9.11 -0.77 -4.71
C GLY A 66 -9.63 0.37 -5.57
N GLU A 67 -9.00 0.61 -6.72
CA GLU A 67 -9.26 1.79 -7.55
C GLU A 67 -10.57 1.68 -8.34
N PHE A 68 -10.83 0.54 -8.99
CA PHE A 68 -11.95 0.42 -9.92
C PHE A 68 -13.22 -0.18 -9.33
N ILE A 69 -13.12 -0.86 -8.17
CA ILE A 69 -14.27 -1.49 -7.53
C ILE A 69 -14.62 -0.78 -6.23
N LEU A 70 -13.72 -0.76 -5.25
CA LEU A 70 -14.05 -0.28 -3.91
C LEU A 70 -14.18 1.24 -3.83
N LYS A 71 -13.31 2.01 -4.47
CA LYS A 71 -13.39 3.48 -4.43
C LYS A 71 -14.69 4.02 -5.01
N PRO A 72 -15.18 3.58 -6.20
CA PRO A 72 -16.46 4.05 -6.71
C PRO A 72 -17.66 3.64 -5.84
N ILE A 73 -17.61 2.46 -5.21
CA ILE A 73 -18.69 1.97 -4.33
C ILE A 73 -18.75 2.76 -3.03
N ILE A 74 -17.59 2.99 -2.38
CA ILE A 74 -17.52 3.70 -1.09
C ILE A 74 -17.67 5.21 -1.28
N ALA A 75 -17.14 5.76 -2.36
CA ALA A 75 -17.21 7.16 -2.79
C ALA A 75 -16.91 8.18 -1.68
N ARG A 76 -16.00 7.85 -0.74
CA ARG A 76 -15.67 8.69 0.41
C ARG A 76 -14.89 9.93 -0.02
N PRO A 77 -15.32 11.17 0.34
CA PRO A 77 -14.52 12.37 0.11
C PRO A 77 -13.22 12.32 0.92
N ARG A 78 -12.23 13.11 0.49
CA ARG A 78 -10.95 13.20 1.21
C ARG A 78 -11.02 14.20 2.35
N PRO A 79 -10.21 14.03 3.42
CA PRO A 79 -10.28 14.87 4.62
C PRO A 79 -10.04 16.37 4.34
N PHE A 80 -9.21 16.71 3.37
CA PHE A 80 -8.96 18.11 3.01
C PHE A 80 -10.15 18.77 2.29
N VAL A 81 -11.06 18.00 1.71
CA VAL A 81 -12.30 18.55 1.11
C VAL A 81 -13.24 19.06 2.19
N ASP A 82 -13.34 18.33 3.30
CA ASP A 82 -14.15 18.71 4.46
C ASP A 82 -13.47 19.80 5.33
N ASN A 83 -12.14 19.98 5.19
CA ASN A 83 -11.33 20.91 5.95
C ASN A 83 -10.41 21.75 5.04
N PRO A 84 -10.96 22.69 4.26
CA PRO A 84 -10.22 23.44 3.24
C PRO A 84 -9.17 24.39 3.82
N ASN A 85 -9.19 24.65 5.13
CA ASN A 85 -8.21 25.50 5.80
C ASN A 85 -6.89 24.80 6.15
N VAL A 86 -6.81 23.48 5.97
CA VAL A 86 -5.57 22.73 6.21
C VAL A 86 -4.61 22.92 5.05
N LEU A 87 -3.42 23.44 5.33
CA LEU A 87 -2.37 23.58 4.34
C LEU A 87 -1.74 22.22 4.02
N LEU A 88 -1.94 21.75 2.78
CA LEU A 88 -1.34 20.50 2.32
C LEU A 88 0.14 20.72 1.95
N LEU A 89 1.01 19.81 2.39
CA LEU A 89 2.43 19.79 2.04
C LEU A 89 2.73 19.14 0.68
N ILE A 90 1.69 18.61 0.01
CA ILE A 90 1.76 18.01 -1.33
C ILE A 90 0.56 18.48 -2.17
N PRO A 91 0.64 18.41 -3.50
CA PRO A 91 -0.53 18.66 -4.34
C PRO A 91 -1.71 17.77 -3.95
N PRO A 92 -2.94 18.30 -3.92
CA PRO A 92 -4.12 17.54 -3.53
C PRO A 92 -4.34 16.36 -4.51
N PRO A 93 -4.34 15.10 -4.01
CA PRO A 93 -4.58 13.97 -4.88
C PRO A 93 -6.05 13.92 -5.32
N SER A 94 -6.28 13.51 -6.57
CA SER A 94 -7.62 13.34 -7.14
C SER A 94 -8.32 12.07 -6.64
N GLY A 95 -9.63 11.97 -6.93
CA GLY A 95 -10.46 10.80 -6.68
C GLY A 95 -10.80 10.56 -5.20
N TYR A 96 -11.49 9.47 -4.94
CA TYR A 96 -12.00 9.10 -3.61
C TYR A 96 -10.91 8.69 -2.62
N SER A 97 -11.25 8.80 -1.32
CA SER A 97 -10.32 8.57 -0.22
C SER A 97 -10.15 7.08 0.12
N CYS A 98 -11.24 6.33 0.22
CA CYS A 98 -11.23 4.94 0.71
C CYS A 98 -11.37 3.91 -0.41
N PRO A 99 -10.53 2.86 -0.41
CA PRO A 99 -9.33 2.63 0.41
C PRO A 99 -8.11 3.44 -0.04
N SER A 100 -7.09 3.58 0.85
CA SER A 100 -5.82 4.19 0.48
C SER A 100 -4.98 3.27 -0.39
N ASN A 101 -4.75 3.66 -1.65
CA ASN A 101 -3.93 2.87 -2.58
C ASN A 101 -2.46 2.79 -2.16
N HIS A 102 -1.90 3.85 -1.57
CA HIS A 102 -0.55 3.82 -1.02
C HIS A 102 -0.41 2.73 0.05
N SER A 103 -1.41 2.62 0.94
CA SER A 103 -1.45 1.62 1.97
C SER A 103 -1.65 0.22 1.38
N SER A 104 -2.66 0.03 0.52
CA SER A 104 -3.01 -1.29 -0.01
C SER A 104 -1.89 -1.88 -0.87
N SER A 105 -1.29 -1.11 -1.78
CA SER A 105 -0.17 -1.56 -2.61
C SER A 105 1.06 -1.90 -1.78
N SER A 106 1.38 -1.08 -0.78
CA SER A 106 2.56 -1.28 0.06
C SER A 106 2.44 -2.53 0.93
N PHE A 107 1.31 -2.70 1.64
CA PHE A 107 1.08 -3.90 2.44
C PHE A 107 0.90 -5.15 1.61
N ALA A 108 0.35 -5.05 0.39
CA ALA A 108 0.25 -6.16 -0.54
C ALA A 108 1.64 -6.70 -0.92
N VAL A 109 2.51 -5.84 -1.42
CA VAL A 109 3.85 -6.25 -1.85
C VAL A 109 4.70 -6.71 -0.68
N ALA A 110 4.68 -5.99 0.45
CA ALA A 110 5.46 -6.35 1.62
C ALA A 110 5.03 -7.72 2.21
N THR A 111 3.72 -7.99 2.31
CA THR A 111 3.19 -9.27 2.79
C THR A 111 3.56 -10.42 1.85
N MET A 112 3.39 -10.23 0.53
CA MET A 112 3.79 -11.25 -0.45
C MET A 112 5.29 -11.53 -0.39
N LEU A 113 6.11 -10.49 -0.21
CA LEU A 113 7.55 -10.63 -0.05
C LEU A 113 7.91 -11.42 1.22
N CYS A 114 7.18 -11.24 2.34
CA CYS A 114 7.37 -12.03 3.55
C CYS A 114 7.23 -13.53 3.32
N PHE A 115 6.28 -13.96 2.48
CA PHE A 115 6.09 -15.38 2.14
C PHE A 115 7.24 -15.98 1.34
N HIS A 116 7.98 -15.17 0.60
CA HIS A 116 9.12 -15.60 -0.21
C HIS A 116 10.48 -15.37 0.49
N HIS A 117 10.64 -14.23 1.15
CA HIS A 117 11.89 -13.76 1.75
C HIS A 117 11.62 -12.97 3.04
N LYS A 118 11.48 -13.67 4.17
CA LYS A 118 11.04 -13.11 5.46
C LYS A 118 11.79 -11.84 5.87
N LYS A 119 13.12 -11.82 5.81
CA LYS A 119 13.91 -10.64 6.22
C LYS A 119 13.64 -9.42 5.33
N ALA A 120 13.62 -9.61 4.00
CA ALA A 120 13.29 -8.54 3.05
C ALA A 120 11.84 -8.07 3.19
N GLY A 121 10.91 -9.00 3.44
CA GLY A 121 9.51 -8.69 3.70
C GLY A 121 9.30 -7.86 4.96
N ILE A 122 10.03 -8.14 6.04
CA ILE A 122 9.97 -7.32 7.26
C ILE A 122 10.47 -5.90 6.99
N ALA A 123 11.58 -5.73 6.27
CA ALA A 123 12.05 -4.41 5.88
C ALA A 123 11.04 -3.67 4.99
N ALA A 124 10.40 -4.39 4.05
CA ALA A 124 9.34 -3.85 3.23
C ALA A 124 8.09 -3.46 4.04
N LEU A 125 7.73 -4.20 5.11
CA LEU A 125 6.63 -3.84 6.02
C LEU A 125 6.91 -2.54 6.78
N VAL A 126 8.15 -2.30 7.21
CA VAL A 126 8.54 -1.02 7.82
C VAL A 126 8.32 0.13 6.84
N LEU A 127 8.79 -0.03 5.60
CA LEU A 127 8.58 0.98 4.55
C LEU A 127 7.09 1.16 4.22
N ALA A 128 6.32 0.06 4.15
CA ALA A 128 4.87 0.10 3.93
C ALA A 128 4.15 0.88 5.02
N PHE A 129 4.55 0.70 6.29
CA PHE A 129 4.01 1.46 7.41
C PHE A 129 4.33 2.96 7.29
N LEU A 130 5.58 3.32 6.97
CA LEU A 130 5.97 4.72 6.78
C LEU A 130 5.21 5.39 5.63
N ILE A 131 5.06 4.70 4.47
CA ILE A 131 4.27 5.19 3.34
C ILE A 131 2.80 5.34 3.73
N ALA A 132 2.22 4.37 4.43
CA ALA A 132 0.83 4.41 4.88
C ALA A 132 0.59 5.53 5.90
N PHE A 133 1.47 5.67 6.89
CA PHE A 133 1.40 6.75 7.89
C PHE A 133 1.55 8.13 7.26
N SER A 134 2.41 8.28 6.24
CA SER A 134 2.57 9.56 5.54
C SER A 134 1.25 10.09 4.99
N ARG A 135 0.28 9.21 4.65
CA ARG A 135 -1.02 9.63 4.11
C ARG A 135 -1.92 10.30 5.16
N ILE A 136 -1.80 9.87 6.41
CA ILE A 136 -2.47 10.49 7.57
C ILE A 136 -1.78 11.81 7.90
N PHE A 137 -0.44 11.79 7.98
CA PHE A 137 0.38 12.96 8.25
C PHE A 137 0.11 14.12 7.26
N LEU A 138 0.02 13.79 5.97
CA LEU A 138 -0.23 14.75 4.88
C LEU A 138 -1.72 15.16 4.75
N PHE A 139 -2.59 14.70 5.65
CA PHE A 139 -4.02 15.02 5.67
C PHE A 139 -4.80 14.67 4.39
N VAL A 140 -4.39 13.63 3.68
CA VAL A 140 -4.98 13.22 2.40
C VAL A 140 -5.79 11.93 2.46
N HIS A 141 -5.69 11.17 3.58
CA HIS A 141 -6.49 9.99 3.90
C HIS A 141 -6.84 9.95 5.37
N TYR A 142 -8.02 9.45 5.69
CA TYR A 142 -8.39 9.14 7.06
C TYR A 142 -7.62 7.91 7.58
N PRO A 143 -7.36 7.80 8.90
CA PRO A 143 -6.79 6.59 9.50
C PRO A 143 -7.51 5.30 9.10
N THR A 144 -8.84 5.33 9.04
CA THR A 144 -9.66 4.18 8.62
C THR A 144 -9.45 3.80 7.17
N ASP A 145 -9.20 4.75 6.24
CA ASP A 145 -8.87 4.44 4.83
C ASP A 145 -7.52 3.72 4.72
N VAL A 146 -6.57 4.13 5.56
CA VAL A 146 -5.22 3.54 5.61
C VAL A 146 -5.29 2.12 6.16
N ILE A 147 -6.02 1.90 7.25
CA ILE A 147 -6.23 0.57 7.85
C ILE A 147 -6.95 -0.35 6.86
N PHE A 148 -8.04 0.14 6.25
CA PHE A 148 -8.79 -0.65 5.26
C PHE A 148 -7.92 -1.01 4.06
N GLY A 149 -7.10 -0.07 3.56
CA GLY A 149 -6.12 -0.34 2.51
C GLY A 149 -5.11 -1.41 2.93
N ALA A 150 -4.55 -1.33 4.13
CA ALA A 150 -3.60 -2.33 4.64
C ALA A 150 -4.24 -3.73 4.71
N ILE A 151 -5.45 -3.84 5.25
CA ILE A 151 -6.20 -5.11 5.31
C ILE A 151 -6.44 -5.66 3.90
N LEU A 152 -6.89 -4.82 2.96
CA LEU A 152 -7.09 -5.22 1.57
C LEU A 152 -5.80 -5.80 0.96
N GLY A 153 -4.67 -5.10 1.11
CA GLY A 153 -3.38 -5.54 0.60
C GLY A 153 -2.92 -6.88 1.19
N ILE A 154 -3.04 -7.03 2.51
CA ILE A 154 -2.70 -8.27 3.23
C ILE A 154 -3.60 -9.42 2.76
N LEU A 155 -4.92 -9.23 2.68
CA LEU A 155 -5.86 -10.26 2.25
C LEU A 155 -5.60 -10.70 0.82
N CYS A 156 -5.40 -9.77 -0.13
CA CYS A 156 -5.03 -10.11 -1.51
C CYS A 156 -3.76 -10.98 -1.55
N SER A 157 -2.74 -10.63 -0.77
CA SER A 157 -1.49 -11.39 -0.71
C SER A 157 -1.69 -12.79 -0.17
N VAL A 158 -2.43 -12.93 0.94
CA VAL A 158 -2.70 -14.25 1.56
C VAL A 158 -3.49 -15.14 0.61
N LEU A 159 -4.54 -14.61 -0.01
CA LEU A 159 -5.39 -15.37 -0.93
C LEU A 159 -4.63 -15.83 -2.17
N LEU A 160 -3.87 -14.93 -2.80
CA LEU A 160 -3.06 -15.26 -3.97
C LEU A 160 -1.94 -16.25 -3.64
N TYR A 161 -1.27 -16.09 -2.49
CA TYR A 161 -0.25 -17.03 -2.06
C TYR A 161 -0.83 -18.43 -1.81
N LYS A 162 -1.91 -18.55 -1.03
CA LYS A 162 -2.59 -19.82 -0.78
C LYS A 162 -3.10 -20.46 -2.07
N GLY A 163 -3.70 -19.67 -2.97
CA GLY A 163 -4.14 -20.14 -4.29
C GLY A 163 -3.00 -20.72 -5.12
N SER A 164 -1.84 -20.03 -5.14
CA SER A 164 -0.65 -20.49 -5.85
C SER A 164 -0.11 -21.81 -5.29
N GLN A 165 -0.12 -22.00 -3.97
CA GLN A 165 0.30 -23.24 -3.32
C GLN A 165 -0.65 -24.40 -3.63
N ALA A 166 -1.95 -24.17 -3.56
CA ALA A 166 -2.97 -25.17 -3.87
C ALA A 166 -2.88 -25.64 -5.33
N TRP A 167 -2.68 -24.68 -6.25
CA TRP A 167 -2.49 -24.98 -7.68
C TRP A 167 -1.25 -25.84 -7.91
N GLN A 168 -0.11 -25.52 -7.30
CA GLN A 168 1.12 -26.29 -7.42
C GLN A 168 0.94 -27.71 -6.88
N HIS A 169 0.32 -27.88 -5.71
CA HIS A 169 0.08 -29.19 -5.12
C HIS A 169 -0.79 -30.06 -6.02
N LYS A 170 -1.84 -29.49 -6.63
CA LYS A 170 -2.74 -30.22 -7.55
C LYS A 170 -2.00 -30.71 -8.81
N TYR A 171 -1.14 -29.88 -9.39
CA TYR A 171 -0.45 -30.24 -10.63
C TYR A 171 0.82 -31.05 -10.41
N SER A 172 1.53 -30.90 -9.28
CA SER A 172 2.64 -31.79 -8.93
C SER A 172 2.20 -33.25 -8.78
N LYS A 173 1.01 -33.49 -8.19
CA LYS A 173 0.45 -34.85 -8.06
C LYS A 173 -0.01 -35.47 -9.38
N LYS A 174 -0.18 -34.71 -10.45
CA LYS A 174 -0.68 -35.21 -11.74
C LYS A 174 0.43 -35.72 -12.66
N TYR A 175 1.68 -35.37 -12.37
CA TYR A 175 2.83 -35.67 -13.24
C TYR A 175 3.93 -36.51 -12.55
N PHE A 176 3.69 -36.97 -11.34
CA PHE A 176 4.44 -38.00 -10.60
C PHE A 176 3.50 -39.02 -9.98
#